data_b3cb997f2457d7854cfb002dd441878d
#
_entry.id   b3cb997f2457d7854cfb002dd441878d
#
_cell.length_a   1.000
_cell.length_b   1.000
_cell.length_c   1.000
_cell.angle_alpha   90.00
_cell.angle_beta   90.00
_cell.angle_gamma   90.00
#
_symmetry.space_group_name_H-M   'P 1'
#
loop_
_entity.id
_entity.type
_entity.pdbx_description
1 polymer ?
#
loop_
_entity_poly.entity_id
_entity_poly.type
_entity_poly.pdbx_seq_one_letter_code
_entity_poly.pdbx_strand_id
1 'polypeptide(L)'
;EKGKAVLKGLTRGIHTIQEKSVPDGYTKNPGVLKFSVDENNKITLLENTATDKTGTMKFTVREDGTAQLHVEDVLAPYQLIVHKVNDHAKVLEGAEFTLYTDEECKQELQKATSGKDGILRFQDLEVETKYYLKETKAPEGYRIPVNSDGTDIVYEIYTKSDPQKDFFEYYVNGEKHTEETGDFAITGTKAEREVHLKVVNFVGMQMPETGSPWTLGIVLVGIGCLIVAGYFMKRKGKQEDEEK
;
A
#
# COMPACT_ATOMS: atom_id res chain seq x y z
N GLU A 1 -3.51 0.98 -38.01
CA GLU A 1 -3.32 -0.07 -36.99
C GLU A 1 -3.01 0.57 -35.64
N LYS A 2 -3.69 0.15 -34.58
CA LYS A 2 -3.44 0.68 -33.24
C LYS A 2 -1.98 0.39 -32.83
N GLY A 3 -1.29 1.39 -32.28
CA GLY A 3 0.07 1.27 -31.76
C GLY A 3 1.18 1.32 -32.83
N LYS A 4 0.89 1.67 -34.07
CA LYS A 4 1.91 1.83 -35.12
C LYS A 4 1.86 3.21 -35.75
N ALA A 5 3.03 3.86 -35.83
CA ALA A 5 3.24 5.05 -36.62
C ALA A 5 4.33 4.79 -37.67
N VAL A 6 4.19 5.38 -38.85
CA VAL A 6 5.18 5.26 -39.94
C VAL A 6 5.68 6.64 -40.29
N LEU A 7 6.97 6.86 -40.11
CA LEU A 7 7.66 8.06 -40.57
C LEU A 7 8.19 7.81 -41.98
N LYS A 8 7.86 8.69 -42.93
CA LYS A 8 8.33 8.62 -44.32
C LYS A 8 9.06 9.92 -44.68
N GLY A 9 9.94 9.85 -45.67
CA GLY A 9 10.63 11.01 -46.19
C GLY A 9 11.66 11.57 -45.21
N LEU A 10 12.32 10.74 -44.42
CA LEU A 10 13.43 11.14 -43.59
C LEU A 10 14.55 11.70 -44.48
N THR A 11 14.99 12.90 -44.19
CA THR A 11 16.09 13.54 -44.91
C THR A 11 17.44 13.07 -44.41
N ARG A 12 18.50 13.25 -45.21
CA ARG A 12 19.87 13.04 -44.75
C ARG A 12 20.15 13.89 -43.52
N GLY A 13 20.80 13.34 -42.49
CA GLY A 13 21.17 14.06 -41.28
C GLY A 13 20.91 13.26 -40.00
N ILE A 14 20.98 13.96 -38.88
CA ILE A 14 20.70 13.37 -37.55
C ILE A 14 19.26 13.65 -37.19
N HIS A 15 18.59 12.59 -36.73
CA HIS A 15 17.21 12.63 -36.28
C HIS A 15 17.13 12.19 -34.83
N THR A 16 16.15 12.75 -34.11
CA THR A 16 15.86 12.43 -32.71
C THR A 16 14.40 12.03 -32.57
N ILE A 17 14.16 10.94 -31.86
CA ILE A 17 12.82 10.51 -31.46
C ILE A 17 12.75 10.54 -29.94
N GLN A 18 11.68 11.12 -29.44
CA GLN A 18 11.34 11.13 -28.01
C GLN A 18 9.83 11.01 -27.88
N GLU A 19 9.39 10.27 -26.89
CA GLU A 19 7.98 10.18 -26.58
C GLU A 19 7.47 11.52 -26.06
N LYS A 20 6.34 11.99 -26.58
CA LYS A 20 5.77 13.29 -26.23
C LYS A 20 4.67 13.15 -25.17
N SER A 21 3.88 12.11 -25.27
CA SER A 21 2.78 11.81 -24.36
C SER A 21 2.50 10.31 -24.37
N VAL A 22 2.01 9.79 -23.26
CA VAL A 22 1.54 8.41 -23.10
C VAL A 22 0.04 8.39 -22.83
N PRO A 23 -0.63 7.28 -23.06
CA PRO A 23 -1.99 7.08 -22.58
C PRO A 23 -2.07 7.15 -21.05
N ASP A 24 -3.24 7.53 -20.52
CA ASP A 24 -3.47 7.53 -19.08
C ASP A 24 -3.19 6.16 -18.47
N GLY A 25 -2.58 6.14 -17.29
CA GLY A 25 -2.19 4.93 -16.57
C GLY A 25 -0.83 4.35 -16.93
N TYR A 26 -0.08 5.01 -17.83
CA TYR A 26 1.30 4.65 -18.15
C TYR A 26 2.27 5.76 -17.74
N THR A 27 3.52 5.39 -17.50
CA THR A 27 4.61 6.33 -17.26
C THR A 27 5.27 6.69 -18.58
N LYS A 28 5.42 8.00 -18.83
CA LYS A 28 6.13 8.50 -20.01
C LYS A 28 7.59 8.06 -19.99
N ASN A 29 8.06 7.47 -21.09
CA ASN A 29 9.46 7.16 -21.27
C ASN A 29 10.27 8.44 -21.55
N PRO A 30 11.19 8.86 -20.67
CA PRO A 30 12.00 10.05 -20.87
C PRO A 30 13.15 9.82 -21.87
N GLY A 31 13.33 8.58 -22.35
CA GLY A 31 14.41 8.21 -23.23
C GLY A 31 14.41 8.97 -24.54
N VAL A 32 15.59 9.25 -25.04
CA VAL A 32 15.84 9.89 -26.33
C VAL A 32 16.58 8.91 -27.21
N LEU A 33 16.04 8.68 -28.41
CA LEU A 33 16.70 7.87 -29.43
C LEU A 33 17.23 8.80 -30.51
N LYS A 34 18.51 8.68 -30.85
CA LYS A 34 19.19 9.48 -31.86
C LYS A 34 19.74 8.55 -32.94
N PHE A 35 19.49 8.85 -34.20
CA PHE A 35 20.00 8.08 -35.34
C PHE A 35 20.35 8.99 -36.50
N SER A 36 21.22 8.52 -37.40
CA SER A 36 21.60 9.23 -38.63
C SER A 36 21.06 8.54 -39.87
N VAL A 37 20.78 9.32 -40.90
CA VAL A 37 20.54 8.88 -42.28
C VAL A 37 21.66 9.43 -43.15
N ASP A 38 22.42 8.58 -43.81
CA ASP A 38 23.51 8.99 -44.69
C ASP A 38 23.05 9.23 -46.16
N GLU A 39 24.03 9.49 -47.05
CA GLU A 39 23.76 9.75 -48.48
C GLU A 39 23.21 8.53 -49.24
N ASN A 40 23.41 7.33 -48.71
CA ASN A 40 22.92 6.10 -49.28
C ASN A 40 21.60 5.62 -48.62
N ASN A 41 20.94 6.52 -47.85
CA ASN A 41 19.76 6.21 -47.04
C ASN A 41 20.00 5.14 -45.98
N LYS A 42 21.25 4.86 -45.62
CA LYS A 42 21.56 3.93 -44.54
C LYS A 42 21.27 4.59 -43.20
N ILE A 43 20.50 3.89 -42.38
CA ILE A 43 20.12 4.32 -41.03
C ILE A 43 21.10 3.70 -40.01
N THR A 44 21.65 4.53 -39.13
CA THR A 44 22.57 4.08 -38.08
C THR A 44 22.15 4.67 -36.74
N LEU A 45 21.94 3.80 -35.72
CA LEU A 45 21.68 4.24 -34.34
C LEU A 45 22.93 4.93 -33.78
N LEU A 46 22.75 6.11 -33.20
CA LEU A 46 23.81 6.88 -32.56
C LEU A 46 23.71 6.83 -31.02
N GLU A 47 22.50 6.92 -30.49
CA GLU A 47 22.26 7.00 -29.05
C GLU A 47 20.87 6.47 -28.70
N ASN A 48 20.77 5.78 -27.56
CA ASN A 48 19.51 5.39 -26.94
C ASN A 48 19.66 5.55 -25.41
N THR A 49 18.93 6.49 -24.83
CA THR A 49 18.99 6.79 -23.39
C THR A 49 17.82 6.22 -22.60
N ALA A 50 16.96 5.40 -23.22
CA ALA A 50 15.88 4.70 -22.54
C ALA A 50 16.43 3.75 -21.46
N THR A 51 15.71 3.63 -20.34
CA THR A 51 16.05 2.72 -19.25
C THR A 51 14.90 1.74 -18.99
N ASP A 52 15.21 0.57 -18.48
CA ASP A 52 14.21 -0.47 -18.20
C ASP A 52 13.16 -0.03 -17.16
N LYS A 53 13.50 0.93 -16.29
CA LYS A 53 12.58 1.46 -15.27
C LYS A 53 11.41 2.27 -15.82
N THR A 54 11.58 2.88 -16.99
CA THR A 54 10.58 3.75 -17.62
C THR A 54 10.04 3.18 -18.92
N GLY A 55 10.36 1.92 -19.20
CA GLY A 55 10.04 1.24 -20.46
C GLY A 55 11.20 1.18 -21.43
N THR A 56 11.14 0.28 -22.37
CA THR A 56 12.23 0.02 -23.31
C THR A 56 11.99 0.74 -24.63
N MET A 57 13.08 1.16 -25.28
CA MET A 57 13.10 1.61 -26.68
C MET A 57 14.06 0.72 -27.47
N LYS A 58 13.53 -0.21 -28.25
CA LYS A 58 14.33 -1.14 -29.06
C LYS A 58 14.33 -0.70 -30.51
N PHE A 59 15.51 -0.27 -31.00
CA PHE A 59 15.68 0.17 -32.36
C PHE A 59 16.38 -0.93 -33.20
N THR A 60 15.78 -1.26 -34.33
CA THR A 60 16.31 -2.30 -35.23
C THR A 60 16.28 -1.79 -36.66
N VAL A 61 17.40 -1.90 -37.37
CA VAL A 61 17.48 -1.63 -38.82
C VAL A 61 17.39 -2.97 -39.54
N ARG A 62 16.48 -3.08 -40.49
CA ARG A 62 16.25 -4.29 -41.29
C ARG A 62 17.15 -4.32 -42.53
N GLU A 63 17.28 -5.50 -43.14
CA GLU A 63 18.05 -5.68 -44.36
C GLU A 63 17.50 -4.86 -45.54
N ASP A 64 16.21 -4.59 -45.58
CA ASP A 64 15.56 -3.74 -46.59
C ASP A 64 15.81 -2.23 -46.39
N GLY A 65 16.63 -1.85 -45.40
CA GLY A 65 16.97 -0.48 -45.09
C GLY A 65 15.91 0.25 -44.25
N THR A 66 14.79 -0.39 -43.90
CA THR A 66 13.81 0.18 -43.00
C THR A 66 14.24 0.07 -41.54
N ALA A 67 13.95 1.09 -40.71
CA ALA A 67 14.15 1.01 -39.28
C ALA A 67 12.82 0.81 -38.57
N GLN A 68 12.84 0.00 -37.51
CA GLN A 68 11.73 -0.23 -36.61
C GLN A 68 12.14 0.22 -35.21
N LEU A 69 11.30 1.04 -34.58
CA LEU A 69 11.38 1.35 -33.16
C LEU A 69 10.20 0.66 -32.47
N HIS A 70 10.52 -0.19 -31.51
CA HIS A 70 9.55 -0.72 -30.55
C HIS A 70 9.69 0.04 -29.26
N VAL A 71 8.60 0.65 -28.80
CA VAL A 71 8.51 1.37 -27.53
C VAL A 71 7.58 0.58 -26.62
N GLU A 72 8.03 0.34 -25.43
CA GLU A 72 7.27 -0.35 -24.39
C GLU A 72 7.15 0.59 -23.20
N ASP A 73 5.91 0.92 -22.84
CA ASP A 73 5.59 1.78 -21.71
C ASP A 73 5.33 0.92 -20.46
N VAL A 74 5.73 1.40 -19.31
CA VAL A 74 5.44 0.75 -18.03
C VAL A 74 4.19 1.36 -17.40
N LEU A 75 3.47 0.55 -16.63
CA LEU A 75 2.30 1.03 -15.89
C LEU A 75 2.72 2.10 -14.88
N ALA A 76 1.92 3.16 -14.75
CA ALA A 76 2.18 4.20 -13.78
C ALA A 76 2.07 3.64 -12.36
N PRO A 77 2.93 4.06 -11.42
CA PRO A 77 2.88 3.65 -10.03
C PRO A 77 1.61 4.20 -9.34
N TYR A 78 1.34 3.73 -8.13
CA TYR A 78 0.24 4.20 -7.29
C TYR A 78 0.74 4.66 -5.92
N GLN A 79 -0.16 5.31 -5.15
CA GLN A 79 0.07 5.68 -3.76
C GLN A 79 -0.84 4.85 -2.85
N LEU A 80 -0.31 4.41 -1.71
CA LEU A 80 -1.09 3.86 -0.61
C LEU A 80 -1.25 4.94 0.46
N ILE A 81 -2.50 5.29 0.76
CA ILE A 81 -2.88 6.28 1.76
C ILE A 81 -3.54 5.55 2.92
N VAL A 82 -2.93 5.61 4.09
CA VAL A 82 -3.49 4.99 5.29
C VAL A 82 -4.14 6.06 6.16
N HIS A 83 -5.40 5.82 6.52
CA HIS A 83 -6.19 6.63 7.44
C HIS A 83 -6.16 5.99 8.83
N LYS A 84 -5.45 6.61 9.74
CA LYS A 84 -5.31 6.12 11.11
C LYS A 84 -6.35 6.74 12.02
N VAL A 85 -7.22 5.89 12.57
CA VAL A 85 -8.32 6.32 13.44
C VAL A 85 -8.44 5.40 14.67
N ASN A 86 -9.24 5.82 15.66
CA ASN A 86 -9.68 4.94 16.75
C ASN A 86 -11.07 4.33 16.43
N ASP A 87 -11.59 3.52 17.35
CA ASP A 87 -12.90 2.87 17.29
C ASP A 87 -14.11 3.84 17.25
N HIS A 88 -13.88 5.13 17.54
CA HIS A 88 -14.85 6.21 17.42
C HIS A 88 -14.62 7.10 16.18
N ALA A 89 -13.85 6.62 15.19
CA ALA A 89 -13.47 7.32 13.98
C ALA A 89 -12.70 8.64 14.20
N LYS A 90 -12.14 8.87 15.40
CA LYS A 90 -11.25 10.01 15.67
C LYS A 90 -9.88 9.72 15.04
N VAL A 91 -9.36 10.69 14.30
CA VAL A 91 -8.03 10.62 13.68
C VAL A 91 -6.92 10.55 14.75
N LEU A 92 -5.88 9.77 14.47
CA LEU A 92 -4.77 9.53 15.37
C LEU A 92 -3.44 9.95 14.74
N GLU A 93 -2.74 10.86 15.42
CA GLU A 93 -1.38 11.30 15.08
C GLU A 93 -0.34 10.39 15.72
N GLY A 94 0.82 10.19 15.07
CA GLY A 94 2.00 9.53 15.64
C GLY A 94 2.02 8.01 15.53
N ALA A 95 1.12 7.38 14.79
CA ALA A 95 1.26 5.98 14.41
C ALA A 95 2.36 5.83 13.37
N GLU A 96 3.27 4.87 13.55
CA GLU A 96 4.30 4.55 12.56
C GLU A 96 3.96 3.24 11.85
N PHE A 97 4.08 3.26 10.53
CA PHE A 97 3.91 2.10 9.67
C PHE A 97 5.15 1.88 8.82
N THR A 98 5.48 0.62 8.63
CA THR A 98 6.52 0.20 7.68
C THR A 98 5.89 -0.65 6.59
N LEU A 99 6.25 -0.34 5.36
CA LEU A 99 5.90 -1.11 4.17
C LEU A 99 7.09 -1.98 3.79
N TYR A 100 6.83 -3.25 3.53
CA TYR A 100 7.83 -4.28 3.22
C TYR A 100 7.58 -4.86 1.84
N THR A 101 8.63 -5.46 1.25
CA THR A 101 8.56 -6.17 -0.03
C THR A 101 8.42 -7.69 0.15
N ASP A 102 8.49 -8.20 1.37
CA ASP A 102 8.39 -9.62 1.69
C ASP A 102 7.38 -9.89 2.81
N GLU A 103 6.76 -11.06 2.78
CA GLU A 103 5.72 -11.49 3.72
C GLU A 103 6.23 -11.58 5.17
N GLU A 104 7.50 -11.94 5.36
CA GLU A 104 8.12 -12.03 6.69
C GLU A 104 8.48 -10.66 7.28
N CYS A 105 8.18 -9.56 6.56
CA CYS A 105 8.45 -8.19 6.99
C CYS A 105 9.94 -7.95 7.39
N LYS A 106 10.88 -8.47 6.60
CA LYS A 106 12.32 -8.32 6.81
C LYS A 106 12.95 -7.26 5.91
N GLN A 107 12.39 -7.05 4.71
CA GLN A 107 12.89 -6.11 3.71
C GLN A 107 12.05 -4.85 3.70
N GLU A 108 12.49 -3.86 4.49
CA GLU A 108 11.83 -2.56 4.56
C GLU A 108 11.96 -1.80 3.24
N LEU A 109 10.83 -1.28 2.72
CA LEU A 109 10.79 -0.42 1.54
C LEU A 109 10.65 1.04 1.93
N GLN A 110 9.60 1.37 2.71
CA GLN A 110 9.29 2.73 3.14
C GLN A 110 8.76 2.73 4.57
N LYS A 111 8.95 3.86 5.27
CA LYS A 111 8.33 4.15 6.58
C LYS A 111 7.57 5.46 6.51
N ALA A 112 6.43 5.51 7.20
CA ALA A 112 5.64 6.71 7.31
C ALA A 112 4.97 6.82 8.69
N THR A 113 4.71 8.06 9.11
CA THR A 113 4.07 8.38 10.40
C THR A 113 2.80 9.18 10.14
N SER A 114 1.71 8.85 10.84
CA SER A 114 0.46 9.60 10.70
C SER A 114 0.58 11.02 11.24
N GLY A 115 0.14 11.98 10.43
CA GLY A 115 0.09 13.38 10.79
C GLY A 115 -1.11 13.72 11.69
N LYS A 116 -1.32 15.02 11.95
CA LYS A 116 -2.46 15.54 12.72
C LYS A 116 -3.82 15.22 12.12
N ASP A 117 -3.86 14.98 10.82
CA ASP A 117 -5.01 14.54 10.05
C ASP A 117 -5.23 13.01 10.09
N GLY A 118 -4.35 12.28 10.79
CA GLY A 118 -4.36 10.83 10.85
C GLY A 118 -3.90 10.15 9.56
N ILE A 119 -3.33 10.89 8.60
CA ILE A 119 -2.97 10.36 7.29
C ILE A 119 -1.46 10.10 7.20
N LEU A 120 -1.10 8.98 6.61
CA LEU A 120 0.25 8.66 6.18
C LEU A 120 0.22 8.10 4.75
N ARG A 121 1.33 8.26 4.00
CA ARG A 121 1.40 7.93 2.57
C ARG A 121 2.66 7.15 2.23
N PHE A 122 2.47 6.16 1.35
CA PHE A 122 3.55 5.45 0.66
C PHE A 122 3.42 5.73 -0.83
N GLN A 123 4.49 6.15 -1.47
CA GLN A 123 4.48 6.65 -2.85
C GLN A 123 5.28 5.71 -3.78
N ASP A 124 5.09 5.91 -5.08
CA ASP A 124 5.84 5.21 -6.12
C ASP A 124 5.77 3.67 -6.02
N LEU A 125 4.59 3.15 -5.67
CA LEU A 125 4.37 1.71 -5.56
C LEU A 125 4.04 1.13 -6.93
N GLU A 126 4.74 0.06 -7.30
CA GLU A 126 4.53 -0.63 -8.57
C GLU A 126 3.22 -1.43 -8.54
N VAL A 127 2.44 -1.34 -9.62
CA VAL A 127 1.27 -2.20 -9.82
C VAL A 127 1.70 -3.65 -10.06
N GLU A 128 0.80 -4.59 -9.80
CA GLU A 128 1.04 -6.03 -9.95
C GLU A 128 2.18 -6.56 -9.05
N THR A 129 2.51 -5.77 -8.01
CA THR A 129 3.51 -6.10 -6.99
C THR A 129 2.82 -6.21 -5.63
N LYS A 130 3.19 -7.22 -4.85
CA LYS A 130 2.71 -7.39 -3.48
C LYS A 130 3.57 -6.60 -2.52
N TYR A 131 2.90 -5.89 -1.63
CA TYR A 131 3.52 -5.19 -0.52
C TYR A 131 2.87 -5.62 0.79
N TYR A 132 3.61 -5.53 1.88
CA TYR A 132 3.17 -5.94 3.21
C TYR A 132 3.29 -4.76 4.17
N LEU A 133 2.14 -4.29 4.65
CA LEU A 133 2.06 -3.14 5.54
C LEU A 133 1.85 -3.59 6.98
N LYS A 134 2.67 -3.07 7.89
CA LYS A 134 2.62 -3.36 9.32
C LYS A 134 2.71 -2.09 10.14
N GLU A 135 1.86 -1.95 11.16
CA GLU A 135 2.01 -0.93 12.19
C GLU A 135 3.17 -1.31 13.11
N THR A 136 4.17 -0.45 13.19
CA THR A 136 5.40 -0.69 13.99
C THR A 136 5.42 0.10 15.28
N LYS A 137 4.56 1.13 15.41
CA LYS A 137 4.36 1.89 16.64
C LYS A 137 2.95 2.46 16.70
N ALA A 138 2.27 2.24 17.80
CA ALA A 138 0.95 2.83 18.05
C ALA A 138 1.06 4.30 18.46
N PRO A 139 0.00 5.12 18.22
CA PRO A 139 -0.13 6.44 18.81
C PRO A 139 -0.08 6.39 20.34
N GLU A 140 0.26 7.51 20.96
CA GLU A 140 0.28 7.62 22.42
C GLU A 140 -1.09 7.29 23.03
N GLY A 141 -1.12 6.42 24.05
CA GLY A 141 -2.33 5.96 24.71
C GLY A 141 -3.07 4.83 23.98
N TYR A 142 -2.57 4.38 22.86
CA TYR A 142 -3.14 3.27 22.08
C TYR A 142 -2.19 2.08 22.05
N ARG A 143 -2.70 0.93 21.62
CA ARG A 143 -1.90 -0.27 21.40
C ARG A 143 -1.99 -0.70 19.94
N ILE A 144 -0.95 -1.33 19.43
CA ILE A 144 -0.98 -2.01 18.15
C ILE A 144 -1.98 -3.16 18.26
N PRO A 145 -3.00 -3.26 17.37
CA PRO A 145 -3.89 -4.39 17.33
C PRO A 145 -3.12 -5.65 16.89
N VAL A 146 -3.51 -6.79 17.44
CA VAL A 146 -2.94 -8.09 17.10
C VAL A 146 -4.06 -9.06 16.72
N ASN A 147 -3.73 -10.11 16.01
CA ASN A 147 -4.62 -11.21 15.71
C ASN A 147 -5.06 -11.93 17.00
N SER A 148 -6.08 -12.79 16.92
CA SER A 148 -6.61 -13.56 18.06
C SER A 148 -5.58 -14.50 18.71
N ASP A 149 -4.56 -14.90 17.96
CA ASP A 149 -3.45 -15.73 18.43
C ASP A 149 -2.26 -14.90 19.00
N GLY A 150 -2.38 -13.56 19.01
CA GLY A 150 -1.36 -12.65 19.50
C GLY A 150 -0.29 -12.28 18.47
N THR A 151 -0.40 -12.75 17.24
CA THR A 151 0.53 -12.36 16.15
C THR A 151 0.23 -10.96 15.64
N ASP A 152 1.23 -10.30 15.07
CA ASP A 152 1.08 -8.98 14.45
C ASP A 152 0.12 -9.03 13.25
N ILE A 153 -0.66 -7.97 13.08
CA ILE A 153 -1.48 -7.80 11.87
C ILE A 153 -0.59 -7.26 10.76
N VAL A 154 -0.53 -8.00 9.66
CA VAL A 154 0.14 -7.59 8.42
C VAL A 154 -0.92 -7.52 7.33
N TYR A 155 -0.96 -6.40 6.60
CA TYR A 155 -1.86 -6.21 5.46
C TYR A 155 -1.10 -6.48 4.17
N GLU A 156 -1.45 -7.52 3.44
CA GLU A 156 -0.98 -7.72 2.06
C GLU A 156 -1.73 -6.77 1.14
N ILE A 157 -1.02 -5.89 0.45
CA ILE A 157 -1.57 -4.93 -0.51
C ILE A 157 -1.13 -5.35 -1.91
N TYR A 158 -2.09 -5.50 -2.80
CA TYR A 158 -1.85 -5.84 -4.19
C TYR A 158 -2.79 -5.06 -5.11
N THR A 159 -2.27 -4.58 -6.23
CA THR A 159 -3.07 -3.83 -7.21
C THR A 159 -2.96 -4.44 -8.59
N LYS A 160 -4.04 -4.31 -9.39
CA LYS A 160 -4.06 -4.60 -10.83
C LYS A 160 -4.51 -3.37 -11.60
N SER A 161 -3.90 -3.15 -12.75
CA SER A 161 -4.29 -2.06 -13.62
C SER A 161 -4.34 -2.52 -15.07
N ASP A 162 -5.40 -2.14 -15.77
CA ASP A 162 -5.47 -2.27 -17.24
C ASP A 162 -5.95 -0.94 -17.82
N PRO A 163 -5.02 -0.02 -18.15
CA PRO A 163 -5.37 1.29 -18.68
C PRO A 163 -6.18 1.22 -19.99
N GLN A 164 -6.07 0.14 -20.77
CA GLN A 164 -6.82 -0.03 -22.01
C GLN A 164 -8.29 -0.35 -21.76
N LYS A 165 -8.60 -0.99 -20.64
CA LYS A 165 -9.96 -1.33 -20.21
C LYS A 165 -10.54 -0.35 -19.20
N ASP A 166 -9.77 0.66 -18.84
CA ASP A 166 -10.17 1.68 -17.85
C ASP A 166 -10.49 1.13 -16.47
N PHE A 167 -9.66 0.21 -15.97
CA PHE A 167 -9.83 -0.26 -14.62
C PHE A 167 -8.53 -0.18 -13.79
N PHE A 168 -8.72 0.00 -12.49
CA PHE A 168 -7.73 -0.14 -11.45
C PHE A 168 -8.39 -0.87 -10.28
N GLU A 169 -7.84 -2.01 -9.91
CA GLU A 169 -8.36 -2.85 -8.82
C GLU A 169 -7.32 -3.00 -7.74
N TYR A 170 -7.76 -3.07 -6.47
CA TYR A 170 -6.85 -3.41 -5.40
C TYR A 170 -7.42 -4.50 -4.50
N TYR A 171 -6.50 -5.18 -3.82
CA TYR A 171 -6.76 -6.31 -2.96
C TYR A 171 -6.04 -6.08 -1.64
N VAL A 172 -6.71 -6.41 -0.53
CA VAL A 172 -6.12 -6.44 0.80
C VAL A 172 -6.31 -7.85 1.34
N ASN A 173 -5.21 -8.50 1.73
CA ASN A 173 -5.20 -9.88 2.19
C ASN A 173 -5.88 -10.86 1.21
N GLY A 174 -5.68 -10.63 -0.09
CA GLY A 174 -6.24 -11.44 -1.16
C GLY A 174 -7.71 -11.17 -1.49
N GLU A 175 -8.41 -10.33 -0.73
CA GLU A 175 -9.80 -9.94 -1.00
C GLU A 175 -9.84 -8.66 -1.85
N LYS A 176 -10.62 -8.72 -2.93
CA LYS A 176 -10.85 -7.55 -3.79
C LYS A 176 -11.74 -6.54 -3.07
N HIS A 177 -11.30 -5.29 -3.08
CA HIS A 177 -12.05 -4.17 -2.55
C HIS A 177 -12.49 -3.23 -3.65
N THR A 178 -13.66 -2.62 -3.49
CA THR A 178 -14.25 -1.62 -4.38
C THR A 178 -14.50 -0.33 -3.60
N GLU A 179 -14.73 0.78 -4.30
CA GLU A 179 -14.85 2.13 -3.75
C GLU A 179 -15.81 2.30 -2.56
N GLU A 180 -16.72 1.37 -2.33
CA GLU A 180 -17.81 1.51 -1.35
C GLU A 180 -17.69 0.57 -0.13
N THR A 181 -16.65 -0.22 -0.01
CA THR A 181 -16.54 -1.18 1.10
C THR A 181 -15.86 -0.57 2.33
N GLY A 182 -16.65 0.12 3.14
CA GLY A 182 -16.48 0.44 4.55
C GLY A 182 -15.12 0.98 5.03
N ASP A 183 -14.13 0.14 5.16
CA ASP A 183 -12.81 0.48 5.70
C ASP A 183 -11.75 0.71 4.60
N PHE A 184 -12.08 0.39 3.37
CA PHE A 184 -11.18 0.51 2.23
C PHE A 184 -11.87 1.26 1.11
N ALA A 185 -11.18 2.21 0.50
CA ALA A 185 -11.68 2.94 -0.64
C ALA A 185 -10.60 3.06 -1.71
N ILE A 186 -10.97 2.85 -2.96
CA ILE A 186 -10.17 3.34 -4.09
C ILE A 186 -10.70 4.72 -4.41
N THR A 187 -9.86 5.72 -4.34
CA THR A 187 -10.21 7.08 -4.77
C THR A 187 -9.21 7.56 -5.80
N GLY A 188 -9.62 8.56 -6.56
CA GLY A 188 -8.79 9.15 -7.59
C GLY A 188 -9.14 8.68 -8.99
N THR A 189 -8.71 9.49 -9.94
CA THR A 189 -8.75 9.19 -11.36
C THR A 189 -7.60 8.23 -11.74
N LYS A 190 -7.59 7.72 -12.97
CA LYS A 190 -6.42 7.01 -13.51
C LYS A 190 -5.11 7.78 -13.31
N ALA A 191 -5.15 9.10 -13.32
CA ALA A 191 -3.97 9.96 -13.14
C ALA A 191 -3.49 10.01 -11.68
N GLU A 192 -4.38 9.90 -10.70
CA GLU A 192 -4.04 10.01 -9.27
C GLU A 192 -3.65 8.67 -8.65
N ARG A 193 -4.26 7.56 -9.09
CA ARG A 193 -3.92 6.18 -8.72
C ARG A 193 -3.66 6.02 -7.21
N GLU A 194 -4.65 6.37 -6.42
CA GLU A 194 -4.61 6.29 -4.96
C GLU A 194 -5.39 5.07 -4.45
N VAL A 195 -4.81 4.38 -3.47
CA VAL A 195 -5.46 3.29 -2.72
C VAL A 195 -5.56 3.73 -1.27
N HIS A 196 -6.74 3.73 -0.71
CA HIS A 196 -6.99 4.15 0.67
C HIS A 196 -7.27 2.94 1.55
N LEU A 197 -6.58 2.88 2.70
CA LEU A 197 -6.74 1.87 3.74
C LEU A 197 -7.03 2.55 5.07
N LYS A 198 -8.10 2.16 5.76
CA LYS A 198 -8.40 2.62 7.11
C LYS A 198 -7.91 1.60 8.14
N VAL A 199 -7.12 2.05 9.10
CA VAL A 199 -6.61 1.21 10.19
C VAL A 199 -7.05 1.77 11.54
N VAL A 200 -7.68 0.89 12.35
CA VAL A 200 -8.28 1.27 13.64
C VAL A 200 -7.39 0.79 14.79
N ASN A 201 -7.08 1.69 15.74
CA ASN A 201 -6.47 1.32 17.02
C ASN A 201 -7.47 1.49 18.16
N PHE A 202 -7.30 0.63 19.17
CA PHE A 202 -8.08 0.66 20.40
C PHE A 202 -7.24 1.25 21.53
N VAL A 203 -7.89 1.94 22.45
CA VAL A 203 -7.23 2.46 23.66
C VAL A 203 -6.57 1.30 24.40
N GLY A 204 -5.29 1.44 24.69
CA GLY A 204 -4.57 0.51 25.55
C GLY A 204 -5.20 0.55 26.94
N MET A 205 -5.67 -0.58 27.48
CA MET A 205 -5.90 -0.65 28.91
C MET A 205 -4.55 -0.46 29.60
N GLN A 206 -4.35 0.67 30.28
CA GLN A 206 -3.25 0.78 31.24
C GLN A 206 -3.55 -0.21 32.34
N MET A 207 -2.87 -1.35 32.32
CA MET A 207 -2.80 -2.17 33.52
C MET A 207 -2.11 -1.31 34.57
N PRO A 208 -2.70 -1.11 35.75
CA PRO A 208 -2.04 -0.44 36.84
C PRO A 208 -0.66 -1.12 37.02
N GLU A 209 0.42 -0.32 37.11
CA GLU A 209 1.73 -0.87 37.38
C GLU A 209 1.65 -1.79 38.60
N THR A 210 2.02 -3.07 38.39
CA THR A 210 2.06 -4.05 39.47
C THR A 210 3.10 -3.60 40.49
N GLY A 211 2.64 -3.03 41.59
CA GLY A 211 3.48 -2.41 42.63
C GLY A 211 2.99 -1.09 43.18
N SER A 212 2.00 -0.47 42.54
CA SER A 212 1.34 0.70 43.10
C SER A 212 0.49 0.28 44.34
N PRO A 213 0.48 1.03 45.44
CA PRO A 213 -0.36 0.78 46.62
C PRO A 213 -1.84 0.60 46.28
N TRP A 214 -2.29 1.21 45.17
CA TRP A 214 -3.67 1.12 44.67
C TRP A 214 -4.02 -0.22 44.05
N THR A 215 -3.06 -0.96 43.47
CA THR A 215 -3.27 -2.32 42.92
C THR A 215 -3.54 -3.32 44.03
N LEU A 216 -2.85 -3.19 45.17
CA LEU A 216 -3.14 -4.01 46.35
C LEU A 216 -4.56 -3.77 46.87
N GLY A 217 -5.04 -2.52 46.84
CA GLY A 217 -6.41 -2.16 47.22
C GLY A 217 -7.48 -2.83 46.34
N ILE A 218 -7.30 -2.82 45.04
CA ILE A 218 -8.25 -3.43 44.07
C ILE A 218 -8.27 -4.97 44.24
N VAL A 219 -7.12 -5.59 44.40
CA VAL A 219 -7.05 -7.06 44.65
C VAL A 219 -7.70 -7.43 45.96
N LEU A 220 -7.47 -6.66 47.03
CA LEU A 220 -8.09 -6.93 48.35
C LEU A 220 -9.59 -6.70 48.33
N VAL A 221 -10.11 -5.70 47.61
CA VAL A 221 -11.56 -5.50 47.42
C VAL A 221 -12.16 -6.64 46.61
N GLY A 222 -11.51 -7.09 45.54
CA GLY A 222 -11.95 -8.22 44.70
C GLY A 222 -12.04 -9.51 45.51
N ILE A 223 -11.03 -9.85 46.34
CA ILE A 223 -11.01 -11.00 47.23
C ILE A 223 -12.09 -10.87 48.30
N GLY A 224 -12.25 -9.67 48.87
CA GLY A 224 -13.32 -9.40 49.84
C GLY A 224 -14.70 -9.63 49.28
N CYS A 225 -15.01 -9.21 48.07
CA CYS A 225 -16.28 -9.47 47.38
C CYS A 225 -16.52 -10.95 47.13
N LEU A 226 -15.49 -11.72 46.75
CA LEU A 226 -15.63 -13.18 46.58
C LEU A 226 -15.90 -13.91 47.90
N ILE A 227 -15.27 -13.52 48.99
CA ILE A 227 -15.51 -14.09 50.34
C ILE A 227 -16.94 -13.80 50.78
N VAL A 228 -17.41 -12.56 50.63
CA VAL A 228 -18.78 -12.15 50.97
C VAL A 228 -19.80 -12.92 50.12
N ALA A 229 -19.59 -13.02 48.80
CA ALA A 229 -20.46 -13.79 47.92
C ALA A 229 -20.49 -15.29 48.29
N GLY A 230 -19.34 -15.87 48.59
CA GLY A 230 -19.23 -17.27 49.07
C GLY A 230 -19.96 -17.50 50.40
N TYR A 231 -19.87 -16.54 51.34
CA TYR A 231 -20.59 -16.61 52.61
C TYR A 231 -22.11 -16.56 52.42
N PHE A 232 -22.61 -15.66 51.55
CA PHE A 232 -24.06 -15.60 51.25
C PHE A 232 -24.59 -16.84 50.54
N MET A 233 -23.81 -17.41 49.59
CA MET A 233 -24.20 -18.68 48.94
C MET A 233 -24.26 -19.84 49.93
N LYS A 234 -23.29 -19.95 50.85
CA LYS A 234 -23.28 -21.01 51.88
C LYS A 234 -24.45 -20.87 52.87
N ARG A 235 -24.88 -19.64 53.15
CA ARG A 235 -25.99 -19.34 54.05
C ARG A 235 -27.34 -19.69 53.38
N LYS A 236 -27.49 -19.45 52.06
CA LYS A 236 -28.67 -19.86 51.29
C LYS A 236 -28.81 -21.39 51.23
N GLY A 237 -27.72 -22.12 50.96
CA GLY A 237 -27.73 -23.59 50.93
C GLY A 237 -28.12 -24.22 52.27
N LYS A 238 -27.77 -23.61 53.43
CA LYS A 238 -28.20 -24.09 54.74
C LYS A 238 -29.69 -23.87 55.04
N GLN A 239 -30.31 -22.81 54.50
CA GLN A 239 -31.76 -22.58 54.67
C GLN A 239 -32.61 -23.55 53.84
N GLU A 240 -32.14 -24.00 52.70
CA GLU A 240 -32.83 -25.00 51.86
C GLU A 240 -32.75 -26.41 52.41
N ASP A 241 -31.72 -26.71 53.23
CA ASP A 241 -31.58 -28.03 53.92
C ASP A 241 -32.37 -28.11 55.24
N GLU A 242 -32.80 -26.99 55.82
CA GLU A 242 -33.64 -26.96 57.05
C GLU A 242 -35.15 -26.93 56.76
N GLU A 243 -35.57 -26.72 55.49
CA GLU A 243 -36.99 -26.76 55.05
C GLU A 243 -37.39 -28.08 54.37
N LYS A 244 -36.55 -29.12 54.42
CA LYS A 244 -36.85 -30.49 53.97
C LYS A 244 -36.95 -31.44 55.18
#